data_c120c7c916f3ae76fc9f4b30449f012f
#
_entry.id   c120c7c916f3ae76fc9f4b30449f012f
#
_cell.length_a   1.000
_cell.length_b   1.000
_cell.length_c   1.000
_cell.angle_alpha   90.00
_cell.angle_beta   90.00
_cell.angle_gamma   90.00
#
_symmetry.space_group_name_H-M   'P 1'
#
loop_
_entity.id
_entity.type
_entity.pdbx_description
1 polymer ?
#
loop_
_entity_poly.entity_id
_entity_poly.type
_entity_poly.pdbx_seq_one_letter_code
_entity_poly.pdbx_strand_id
1 'polypeptide(L)'
;MRQKSTPLPTEPKNRIPCGMAKQLGYHAIHEIFTRFRAADPSPKGELEHVNAYTLVVAVALSAQATDAGVNKATRGLFAVADTPQKMLDLGPEGLTEHIKTIGLFRQKAKNVMKLSQILVDEYGGEVPNSRAALQGLPGVGRKTANVVLNMWWHYPAQAVDTHIFRLGNRTGIAPGKTVEAVERAIEDNIPADFQLHAHH
;
A
#
# COMPACT_ATOMS: atom_id res chain seq x y z
N MET A 1 47.58 -38.19 -4.08
CA MET A 1 46.90 -37.85 -2.83
C MET A 1 45.89 -36.72 -3.11
N ARG A 2 44.60 -37.01 -3.16
CA ARG A 2 43.54 -35.99 -3.33
C ARG A 2 43.07 -35.54 -1.95
N GLN A 3 43.27 -34.26 -1.63
CA GLN A 3 42.72 -33.67 -0.42
C GLN A 3 41.19 -33.60 -0.51
N LYS A 4 40.51 -34.23 0.45
CA LYS A 4 39.05 -34.11 0.64
C LYS A 4 38.77 -32.76 1.25
N SER A 5 38.06 -31.90 0.52
CA SER A 5 37.51 -30.66 1.04
C SER A 5 36.37 -30.96 2.04
N THR A 6 36.55 -30.53 3.26
CA THR A 6 35.55 -30.59 4.32
C THR A 6 34.41 -29.58 3.96
N PRO A 7 33.12 -29.98 3.94
CA PRO A 7 32.06 -29.02 3.71
C PRO A 7 31.93 -28.07 4.88
N LEU A 8 31.77 -26.78 4.59
CA LEU A 8 31.51 -25.74 5.57
C LEU A 8 30.21 -26.05 6.34
N PRO A 9 30.13 -25.75 7.65
CA PRO A 9 28.93 -25.95 8.42
C PRO A 9 27.82 -25.05 7.86
N THR A 10 26.71 -25.66 7.49
CA THR A 10 25.49 -24.95 7.13
C THR A 10 24.96 -24.23 8.37
N GLU A 11 24.90 -22.92 8.30
CA GLU A 11 24.22 -22.13 9.34
C GLU A 11 22.82 -22.67 9.63
N PRO A 12 22.45 -22.81 10.90
CA PRO A 12 21.09 -23.21 11.23
C PRO A 12 20.14 -22.15 10.69
N LYS A 13 19.26 -22.53 9.77
CA LYS A 13 18.11 -21.72 9.36
C LYS A 13 17.20 -21.54 10.58
N ASN A 14 17.55 -20.60 11.43
CA ASN A 14 16.77 -20.20 12.58
C ASN A 14 15.51 -19.47 12.06
N ARG A 15 14.56 -20.24 11.51
CA ARG A 15 13.19 -19.80 11.37
C ARG A 15 12.65 -19.72 12.79
N ILE A 16 12.72 -18.53 13.39
CA ILE A 16 11.94 -18.22 14.58
C ILE A 16 10.49 -18.54 14.18
N PRO A 17 9.80 -19.49 14.83
CA PRO A 17 8.37 -19.66 14.62
C PRO A 17 7.75 -18.28 14.89
N CYS A 18 6.89 -17.81 14.01
CA CYS A 18 6.15 -16.56 14.22
C CYS A 18 5.13 -16.83 15.33
N GLY A 19 5.61 -16.91 16.57
CA GLY A 19 4.78 -16.84 17.76
C GLY A 19 4.25 -15.41 17.83
N MET A 20 2.91 -15.26 17.84
CA MET A 20 2.30 -13.97 18.13
C MET A 20 2.76 -13.54 19.52
N ALA A 21 3.35 -12.35 19.63
CA ALA A 21 3.68 -11.78 20.92
C ALA A 21 2.38 -11.54 21.72
N LYS A 22 2.50 -11.54 23.05
CA LYS A 22 1.40 -11.10 23.91
C LYS A 22 1.06 -9.65 23.53
N GLN A 23 -0.22 -9.35 23.43
CA GLN A 23 -0.71 -8.00 23.17
C GLN A 23 -0.16 -7.02 24.21
N LEU A 24 0.36 -5.88 23.73
CA LEU A 24 0.81 -4.78 24.58
C LEU A 24 -0.39 -4.06 25.21
N GLY A 25 -0.19 -3.55 26.40
CA GLY A 25 -1.19 -2.69 27.06
C GLY A 25 -1.23 -1.29 26.44
N TYR A 26 -2.36 -0.61 26.61
CA TYR A 26 -2.63 0.72 26.08
C TYR A 26 -1.50 1.74 26.35
N HIS A 27 -0.99 1.82 27.58
CA HIS A 27 0.08 2.77 27.92
C HIS A 27 1.37 2.53 27.15
N ALA A 28 1.74 1.27 26.94
CA ALA A 28 2.94 0.93 26.16
C ALA A 28 2.77 1.31 24.68
N ILE A 29 1.60 1.04 24.09
CA ILE A 29 1.28 1.42 22.71
C ILE A 29 1.28 2.95 22.58
N HIS A 30 0.62 3.66 23.48
CA HIS A 30 0.59 5.12 23.49
C HIS A 30 2.00 5.73 23.56
N GLU A 31 2.87 5.22 24.40
CA GLU A 31 4.27 5.67 24.53
C GLU A 31 5.06 5.44 23.23
N ILE A 32 4.90 4.27 22.60
CA ILE A 32 5.54 3.95 21.32
C ILE A 32 5.14 4.97 20.25
N PHE A 33 3.84 5.20 20.07
CA PHE A 33 3.35 6.14 19.05
C PHE A 33 3.66 7.60 19.38
N THR A 34 3.74 7.96 20.65
CA THR A 34 4.24 9.27 21.09
C THR A 34 5.68 9.50 20.63
N ARG A 35 6.55 8.49 20.77
CA ARG A 35 7.94 8.55 20.28
C ARG A 35 8.01 8.60 18.76
N PHE A 36 7.20 7.82 18.05
CA PHE A 36 7.12 7.89 16.59
C PHE A 36 6.71 9.28 16.12
N ARG A 37 5.66 9.86 16.69
CA ARG A 37 5.22 11.22 16.37
C ARG A 37 6.27 12.29 16.72
N ALA A 38 7.06 12.09 17.78
CA ALA A 38 8.16 12.99 18.09
C ALA A 38 9.31 12.91 17.07
N ALA A 39 9.55 11.71 16.51
CA ALA A 39 10.58 11.50 15.49
C ALA A 39 10.14 11.98 14.09
N ASP A 40 8.88 11.71 13.72
CA ASP A 40 8.25 12.16 12.49
C ASP A 40 6.81 12.62 12.77
N PRO A 41 6.57 13.93 12.91
CA PRO A 41 5.25 14.46 13.25
C PRO A 41 4.21 14.35 12.12
N SER A 42 4.65 14.19 10.87
CA SER A 42 3.78 14.18 9.71
C SER A 42 4.29 13.24 8.62
N PRO A 43 4.28 11.92 8.90
CA PRO A 43 4.74 10.95 7.93
C PRO A 43 3.84 10.98 6.70
N LYS A 44 4.45 10.88 5.51
CA LYS A 44 3.76 10.97 4.23
C LYS A 44 4.06 9.75 3.38
N GLY A 45 3.07 9.34 2.59
CA GLY A 45 3.31 8.36 1.53
C GLY A 45 4.25 8.93 0.45
N GLU A 46 5.10 8.08 -0.11
CA GLU A 46 6.11 8.48 -1.10
C GLU A 46 5.55 8.61 -2.53
N LEU A 47 4.35 8.10 -2.81
CA LEU A 47 3.75 8.14 -4.15
C LEU A 47 3.26 9.54 -4.52
N GLU A 48 3.81 10.09 -5.62
CA GLU A 48 3.42 11.37 -6.17
C GLU A 48 2.05 11.29 -6.85
N HIS A 49 1.18 12.25 -6.55
CA HIS A 49 -0.17 12.36 -7.12
C HIS A 49 -0.64 13.81 -7.08
N VAL A 50 -1.61 14.17 -7.91
CA VAL A 50 -2.18 15.51 -8.00
C VAL A 50 -3.67 15.58 -7.62
N ASN A 51 -4.35 14.42 -7.64
CA ASN A 51 -5.76 14.28 -7.25
C ASN A 51 -6.07 12.83 -6.83
N ALA A 52 -7.31 12.55 -6.42
CA ALA A 52 -7.75 11.22 -5.98
C ALA A 52 -7.54 10.15 -7.06
N TYR A 53 -7.82 10.47 -8.33
CA TYR A 53 -7.68 9.54 -9.43
C TYR A 53 -6.21 9.14 -9.65
N THR A 54 -5.31 10.11 -9.73
CA THR A 54 -3.88 9.85 -9.89
C THR A 54 -3.30 9.10 -8.71
N LEU A 55 -3.81 9.31 -7.48
CA LEU A 55 -3.45 8.50 -6.32
C LEU A 55 -3.87 7.04 -6.49
N VAL A 56 -5.14 6.77 -6.90
CA VAL A 56 -5.60 5.39 -7.17
C VAL A 56 -4.71 4.72 -8.21
N VAL A 57 -4.41 5.41 -9.30
CA VAL A 57 -3.54 4.90 -10.37
C VAL A 57 -2.13 4.63 -9.84
N ALA A 58 -1.51 5.58 -9.12
CA ALA A 58 -0.16 5.41 -8.56
C ALA A 58 -0.09 4.20 -7.61
N VAL A 59 -1.06 4.06 -6.69
CA VAL A 59 -1.11 2.92 -5.75
C VAL A 59 -1.37 1.60 -6.48
N ALA A 60 -2.24 1.57 -7.51
CA ALA A 60 -2.46 0.37 -8.32
C ALA A 60 -1.19 -0.02 -9.12
N LEU A 61 -0.41 0.96 -9.57
CA LEU A 61 0.86 0.74 -10.27
C LEU A 61 1.99 0.33 -9.31
N SER A 62 1.94 0.67 -8.03
CA SER A 62 3.00 0.34 -7.06
C SER A 62 3.02 -1.13 -6.62
N ALA A 63 1.98 -1.91 -6.93
CA ALA A 63 1.97 -3.34 -6.63
C ALA A 63 3.20 -4.05 -7.23
N GLN A 64 4.07 -4.62 -6.36
CA GLN A 64 5.34 -5.25 -6.77
C GLN A 64 6.29 -4.32 -7.57
N ALA A 65 6.28 -3.03 -7.26
CA ALA A 65 7.21 -2.05 -7.82
C ALA A 65 7.68 -1.10 -6.71
N THR A 66 8.79 -0.41 -6.92
CA THR A 66 9.27 0.63 -5.98
C THR A 66 8.54 1.94 -6.24
N ASP A 67 8.26 2.71 -5.19
CA ASP A 67 7.59 4.01 -5.30
C ASP A 67 8.39 4.99 -6.17
N ALA A 68 9.72 5.01 -6.04
CA ALA A 68 10.59 5.79 -6.91
C ALA A 68 10.44 5.41 -8.41
N GLY A 69 10.32 4.11 -8.72
CA GLY A 69 10.09 3.62 -10.09
C GLY A 69 8.72 4.04 -10.62
N VAL A 70 7.69 3.97 -9.77
CA VAL A 70 6.33 4.42 -10.11
C VAL A 70 6.32 5.92 -10.35
N ASN A 71 6.85 6.72 -9.44
CA ASN A 71 6.92 8.18 -9.57
C ASN A 71 7.62 8.61 -10.87
N LYS A 72 8.75 7.96 -11.20
CA LYS A 72 9.46 8.23 -12.47
C LYS A 72 8.58 7.99 -13.69
N ALA A 73 7.77 6.93 -13.70
CA ALA A 73 6.88 6.58 -14.80
C ALA A 73 5.62 7.47 -14.84
N THR A 74 5.08 7.84 -13.69
CA THR A 74 3.80 8.55 -13.59
C THR A 74 3.91 10.06 -13.73
N ARG A 75 5.07 10.69 -13.49
CA ARG A 75 5.24 12.14 -13.68
C ARG A 75 4.86 12.59 -15.10
N GLY A 76 5.36 11.90 -16.12
CA GLY A 76 5.00 12.20 -17.51
C GLY A 76 3.56 11.81 -17.85
N LEU A 77 3.07 10.72 -17.30
CA LEU A 77 1.69 10.25 -17.49
C LEU A 77 0.68 11.25 -16.91
N PHE A 78 0.85 11.66 -15.67
CA PHE A 78 -0.10 12.55 -14.99
C PHE A 78 -0.07 13.99 -15.53
N ALA A 79 1.00 14.38 -16.22
CA ALA A 79 1.02 15.67 -16.92
C ALA A 79 0.06 15.71 -18.14
N VAL A 80 -0.28 14.54 -18.70
CA VAL A 80 -1.15 14.44 -19.90
C VAL A 80 -2.49 13.77 -19.60
N ALA A 81 -2.56 12.89 -18.59
CA ALA A 81 -3.72 12.08 -18.26
C ALA A 81 -3.97 12.03 -16.75
N ASP A 82 -4.40 13.14 -16.16
CA ASP A 82 -4.69 13.32 -14.73
C ASP A 82 -6.16 13.05 -14.35
N THR A 83 -7.00 12.69 -15.33
CA THR A 83 -8.41 12.30 -15.11
C THR A 83 -8.74 10.98 -15.79
N PRO A 84 -9.79 10.25 -15.35
CA PRO A 84 -10.22 9.02 -16.02
C PRO A 84 -10.48 9.22 -17.53
N GLN A 85 -11.14 10.31 -17.91
CA GLN A 85 -11.44 10.58 -19.32
C GLN A 85 -10.17 10.82 -20.14
N LYS A 86 -9.25 11.65 -19.65
CA LYS A 86 -7.96 11.86 -20.34
C LYS A 86 -7.14 10.58 -20.47
N MET A 87 -7.23 9.68 -19.48
CA MET A 87 -6.57 8.37 -19.54
C MET A 87 -7.17 7.49 -20.63
N LEU A 88 -8.49 7.51 -20.81
CA LEU A 88 -9.18 6.80 -21.89
C LEU A 88 -8.81 7.39 -23.25
N ASP A 89 -8.76 8.72 -23.35
CA ASP A 89 -8.38 9.44 -24.58
C ASP A 89 -6.93 9.16 -24.97
N LEU A 90 -6.01 9.03 -23.99
CA LEU A 90 -4.61 8.64 -24.23
C LEU A 90 -4.50 7.22 -24.80
N GLY A 91 -5.43 6.34 -24.43
CA GLY A 91 -5.51 4.97 -24.89
C GLY A 91 -4.47 4.01 -24.25
N PRO A 92 -4.65 2.71 -24.47
CA PRO A 92 -3.79 1.68 -23.86
C PRO A 92 -2.35 1.72 -24.36
N GLU A 93 -2.11 2.11 -25.61
CA GLU A 93 -0.77 2.25 -26.19
C GLU A 93 -0.04 3.43 -25.54
N GLY A 94 -0.67 4.61 -25.45
CA GLY A 94 -0.09 5.77 -24.81
C GLY A 94 0.21 5.54 -23.35
N LEU A 95 -0.71 4.93 -22.59
CA LEU A 95 -0.48 4.53 -21.21
C LEU A 95 0.71 3.57 -21.08
N THR A 96 0.77 2.54 -21.95
CA THR A 96 1.84 1.54 -21.94
C THR A 96 3.22 2.17 -22.14
N GLU A 97 3.35 3.14 -23.03
CA GLU A 97 4.63 3.85 -23.27
C GLU A 97 5.15 4.52 -22.00
N HIS A 98 4.28 5.12 -21.19
CA HIS A 98 4.68 5.75 -19.93
C HIS A 98 5.10 4.74 -18.86
N ILE A 99 4.40 3.58 -18.74
CA ILE A 99 4.60 2.66 -17.63
C ILE A 99 5.42 1.40 -17.97
N LYS A 100 5.96 1.27 -19.17
CA LYS A 100 6.71 0.08 -19.64
C LYS A 100 7.93 -0.28 -18.79
N THR A 101 8.45 0.64 -18.00
CA THR A 101 9.54 0.41 -17.04
C THR A 101 9.08 -0.24 -15.74
N ILE A 102 7.77 -0.30 -15.47
CA ILE A 102 7.19 -0.89 -14.27
C ILE A 102 6.96 -2.39 -14.52
N GLY A 103 7.29 -3.24 -13.54
CA GLY A 103 7.00 -4.67 -13.61
C GLY A 103 5.50 -4.95 -13.82
N LEU A 104 5.18 -5.98 -14.61
CA LEU A 104 3.80 -6.37 -14.96
C LEU A 104 2.99 -5.26 -15.69
N PHE A 105 3.64 -4.37 -16.39
CA PHE A 105 3.05 -3.16 -16.96
C PHE A 105 1.84 -3.44 -17.86
N ARG A 106 1.85 -4.55 -18.66
CA ARG A 106 0.71 -4.90 -19.53
C ARG A 106 -0.57 -5.18 -18.76
N GLN A 107 -0.48 -5.93 -17.66
CA GLN A 107 -1.64 -6.21 -16.81
C GLN A 107 -2.07 -4.95 -16.04
N LYS A 108 -1.11 -4.15 -15.58
CA LYS A 108 -1.36 -2.89 -14.92
C LYS A 108 -2.05 -1.88 -15.86
N ALA A 109 -1.58 -1.74 -17.11
CA ALA A 109 -2.23 -0.91 -18.12
C ALA A 109 -3.68 -1.34 -18.35
N LYS A 110 -3.92 -2.66 -18.53
CA LYS A 110 -5.27 -3.19 -18.67
C LYS A 110 -6.17 -2.86 -17.49
N ASN A 111 -5.66 -2.95 -16.26
CA ASN A 111 -6.41 -2.60 -15.05
C ASN A 111 -6.71 -1.10 -14.99
N VAL A 112 -5.72 -0.24 -15.27
CA VAL A 112 -5.89 1.22 -15.27
C VAL A 112 -6.92 1.66 -16.32
N MET A 113 -6.87 1.12 -17.54
CA MET A 113 -7.88 1.41 -18.55
C MET A 113 -9.28 1.01 -18.10
N LYS A 114 -9.45 -0.18 -17.53
CA LYS A 114 -10.74 -0.67 -17.05
C LYS A 114 -11.26 0.13 -15.86
N LEU A 115 -10.41 0.45 -14.87
CA LEU A 115 -10.86 1.26 -13.73
C LEU A 115 -11.26 2.67 -14.18
N SER A 116 -10.55 3.25 -15.16
CA SER A 116 -10.91 4.56 -15.74
C SER A 116 -12.25 4.52 -16.43
N GLN A 117 -12.53 3.45 -17.18
CA GLN A 117 -13.84 3.26 -17.82
C GLN A 117 -14.98 3.17 -16.79
N ILE A 118 -14.80 2.34 -15.74
CA ILE A 118 -15.79 2.22 -14.65
C ILE A 118 -16.03 3.57 -13.96
N LEU A 119 -14.94 4.33 -13.69
CA LEU A 119 -15.07 5.64 -13.05
C LEU A 119 -15.87 6.62 -13.91
N VAL A 120 -15.70 6.60 -15.24
CA VAL A 120 -16.49 7.44 -16.15
C VAL A 120 -17.93 6.97 -16.20
N ASP A 121 -18.17 5.68 -16.39
CA ASP A 121 -19.52 5.13 -16.64
C ASP A 121 -20.39 5.11 -15.39
N GLU A 122 -19.83 4.79 -14.23
CA GLU A 122 -20.60 4.54 -13.00
C GLU A 122 -20.47 5.65 -11.95
N TYR A 123 -19.38 6.44 -12.01
CA TYR A 123 -19.08 7.45 -11.00
C TYR A 123 -18.91 8.87 -11.57
N GLY A 124 -19.27 9.09 -12.85
CA GLY A 124 -19.18 10.41 -13.48
C GLY A 124 -17.75 10.98 -13.57
N GLY A 125 -16.73 10.11 -13.55
CA GLY A 125 -15.32 10.50 -13.56
C GLY A 125 -14.72 10.76 -12.17
N GLU A 126 -15.49 10.62 -11.10
CA GLU A 126 -15.04 10.84 -9.73
C GLU A 126 -14.61 9.53 -9.06
N VAL A 127 -13.70 9.62 -8.11
CA VAL A 127 -13.25 8.45 -7.32
C VAL A 127 -14.21 8.29 -6.13
N PRO A 128 -14.81 7.10 -5.94
CA PRO A 128 -15.71 6.88 -4.81
C PRO A 128 -14.95 6.83 -3.48
N ASN A 129 -15.54 7.40 -2.42
CA ASN A 129 -14.96 7.46 -1.09
C ASN A 129 -15.38 6.29 -0.17
N SER A 130 -15.68 5.15 -0.73
CA SER A 130 -16.03 3.95 0.05
C SER A 130 -15.10 2.79 -0.27
N ARG A 131 -14.71 2.03 0.76
CA ARG A 131 -13.84 0.85 0.62
C ARG A 131 -14.44 -0.18 -0.35
N ALA A 132 -15.74 -0.44 -0.24
CA ALA A 132 -16.42 -1.42 -1.08
C ALA A 132 -16.40 -1.01 -2.56
N ALA A 133 -16.69 0.23 -2.88
CA ALA A 133 -16.65 0.75 -4.24
C ALA A 133 -15.23 0.77 -4.80
N LEU A 134 -14.24 1.21 -4.02
CA LEU A 134 -12.83 1.19 -4.42
C LEU A 134 -12.33 -0.25 -4.73
N GLN A 135 -12.70 -1.23 -3.90
CA GLN A 135 -12.35 -2.63 -4.14
C GLN A 135 -13.04 -3.25 -5.36
N GLY A 136 -14.13 -2.66 -5.84
CA GLY A 136 -14.77 -3.04 -7.10
C GLY A 136 -13.95 -2.64 -8.33
N LEU A 137 -13.00 -1.72 -8.19
CA LEU A 137 -12.17 -1.26 -9.30
C LEU A 137 -11.06 -2.27 -9.63
N PRO A 138 -10.82 -2.58 -10.92
CA PRO A 138 -9.77 -3.48 -11.34
C PRO A 138 -8.38 -3.04 -10.86
N GLY A 139 -7.65 -3.94 -10.20
CA GLY A 139 -6.32 -3.67 -9.65
C GLY A 139 -6.31 -2.99 -8.28
N VAL A 140 -7.48 -2.72 -7.71
CA VAL A 140 -7.63 -2.12 -6.38
C VAL A 140 -8.04 -3.19 -5.37
N GLY A 141 -7.08 -3.66 -4.59
CA GLY A 141 -7.32 -4.56 -3.46
C GLY A 141 -7.65 -3.80 -2.17
N ARG A 142 -7.90 -4.53 -1.08
CA ARG A 142 -8.20 -3.95 0.24
C ARG A 142 -7.11 -2.98 0.71
N LYS A 143 -5.83 -3.38 0.60
CA LYS A 143 -4.70 -2.50 0.96
C LYS A 143 -4.73 -1.21 0.14
N THR A 144 -4.87 -1.31 -1.17
CA THR A 144 -4.94 -0.15 -2.07
C THR A 144 -6.09 0.78 -1.70
N ALA A 145 -7.28 0.23 -1.48
CA ALA A 145 -8.44 1.01 -1.05
C ALA A 145 -8.18 1.74 0.28
N ASN A 146 -7.57 1.06 1.26
CA ASN A 146 -7.24 1.69 2.55
C ASN A 146 -6.20 2.80 2.41
N VAL A 147 -5.15 2.62 1.58
CA VAL A 147 -4.17 3.69 1.28
C VAL A 147 -4.87 4.92 0.70
N VAL A 148 -5.74 4.73 -0.29
CA VAL A 148 -6.44 5.84 -0.95
C VAL A 148 -7.38 6.55 0.04
N LEU A 149 -8.14 5.81 0.84
CA LEU A 149 -9.03 6.38 1.86
C LEU A 149 -8.25 7.17 2.91
N ASN A 150 -7.11 6.65 3.35
CA ASN A 150 -6.28 7.32 4.33
C ASN A 150 -5.62 8.58 3.75
N MET A 151 -4.91 8.46 2.63
CA MET A 151 -4.12 9.55 2.08
C MET A 151 -4.97 10.69 1.50
N TRP A 152 -6.11 10.38 0.88
CA TRP A 152 -6.93 11.41 0.21
C TRP A 152 -8.04 11.96 1.09
N TRP A 153 -8.79 11.09 1.78
CA TRP A 153 -9.91 11.53 2.63
C TRP A 153 -9.58 11.57 4.11
N HIS A 154 -8.34 11.26 4.50
CA HIS A 154 -7.89 11.23 5.90
C HIS A 154 -8.74 10.31 6.79
N TYR A 155 -9.27 9.21 6.22
CA TYR A 155 -9.90 8.19 7.02
C TYR A 155 -8.84 7.39 7.76
N PRO A 156 -9.07 6.99 9.01
CA PRO A 156 -8.12 6.17 9.77
C PRO A 156 -8.11 4.70 9.29
N ALA A 157 -8.11 4.50 7.98
CA ALA A 157 -8.06 3.19 7.33
C ALA A 157 -6.62 2.65 7.35
N GLN A 158 -6.46 1.40 7.75
CA GLN A 158 -5.15 0.79 7.97
C GLN A 158 -4.73 -0.07 6.79
N ALA A 159 -3.64 0.29 6.12
CA ALA A 159 -3.14 -0.41 4.94
C ALA A 159 -2.15 -1.53 5.33
N VAL A 160 -2.65 -2.61 5.89
CA VAL A 160 -1.81 -3.72 6.38
C VAL A 160 -1.18 -4.48 5.21
N ASP A 161 0.14 -4.41 5.12
CA ASP A 161 0.95 -5.23 4.24
C ASP A 161 1.74 -6.31 5.00
N THR A 162 2.66 -7.00 4.34
CA THR A 162 3.47 -8.04 4.97
C THR A 162 4.42 -7.52 6.04
N HIS A 163 4.83 -6.25 5.97
CA HIS A 163 5.68 -5.60 6.98
C HIS A 163 4.87 -5.25 8.21
N ILE A 164 3.77 -4.55 8.05
CA ILE A 164 2.83 -4.20 9.14
C ILE A 164 2.29 -5.47 9.80
N PHE A 165 1.91 -6.49 9.01
CA PHE A 165 1.47 -7.78 9.54
C PHE A 165 2.52 -8.42 10.46
N ARG A 166 3.80 -8.46 10.01
CA ARG A 166 4.88 -9.04 10.81
C ARG A 166 5.22 -8.19 12.03
N LEU A 167 5.26 -6.86 11.86
CA LEU A 167 5.57 -5.94 12.94
C LEU A 167 4.50 -5.99 14.04
N GLY A 168 3.23 -5.89 13.69
CA GLY A 168 2.11 -5.98 14.64
C GLY A 168 2.14 -7.25 15.49
N ASN A 169 2.41 -8.39 14.83
CA ASN A 169 2.54 -9.68 15.53
C ASN A 169 3.81 -9.81 16.39
N ARG A 170 4.95 -9.27 15.94
CA ARG A 170 6.23 -9.38 16.67
C ARG A 170 6.28 -8.47 17.88
N THR A 171 5.74 -7.27 17.75
CA THR A 171 5.73 -6.29 18.85
C THR A 171 4.59 -6.50 19.83
N GLY A 172 3.52 -7.18 19.41
CA GLY A 172 2.29 -7.29 20.20
C GLY A 172 1.44 -6.02 20.15
N ILE A 173 1.73 -5.07 19.26
CA ILE A 173 0.87 -3.88 19.05
C ILE A 173 -0.47 -4.30 18.47
N ALA A 174 -0.44 -5.18 17.47
CA ALA A 174 -1.63 -5.64 16.75
C ALA A 174 -1.51 -7.12 16.39
N PRO A 175 -1.60 -8.05 17.34
CA PRO A 175 -1.51 -9.48 17.07
C PRO A 175 -2.74 -9.97 16.31
N GLY A 176 -2.53 -10.77 15.25
CA GLY A 176 -3.61 -11.33 14.44
C GLY A 176 -3.11 -12.41 13.49
N LYS A 177 -3.96 -13.42 13.22
CA LYS A 177 -3.64 -14.55 12.33
C LYS A 177 -3.83 -14.22 10.85
N THR A 178 -4.63 -13.21 10.51
CA THR A 178 -4.89 -12.75 9.15
C THR A 178 -4.63 -11.25 9.04
N VAL A 179 -4.51 -10.76 7.80
CA VAL A 179 -4.33 -9.33 7.52
C VAL A 179 -5.49 -8.51 8.11
N GLU A 180 -6.72 -9.00 7.94
CA GLU A 180 -7.92 -8.33 8.45
C GLU A 180 -7.99 -8.36 9.99
N ALA A 181 -7.45 -9.40 10.62
CA ALA A 181 -7.37 -9.46 12.08
C ALA A 181 -6.35 -8.45 12.62
N VAL A 182 -5.20 -8.29 11.94
CA VAL A 182 -4.20 -7.27 12.30
C VAL A 182 -4.75 -5.87 12.03
N GLU A 183 -5.44 -5.65 10.90
CA GLU A 183 -6.10 -4.37 10.60
C GLU A 183 -7.05 -3.95 11.72
N ARG A 184 -7.98 -4.83 12.12
CA ARG A 184 -8.88 -4.57 13.25
C ARG A 184 -8.14 -4.34 14.56
N ALA A 185 -7.10 -5.15 14.84
CA ALA A 185 -6.31 -4.97 16.04
C ALA A 185 -5.57 -3.62 16.08
N ILE A 186 -5.15 -3.08 14.93
CA ILE A 186 -4.62 -1.71 14.83
C ILE A 186 -5.71 -0.69 15.15
N GLU A 187 -6.88 -0.82 14.53
CA GLU A 187 -8.03 0.05 14.76
C GLU A 187 -8.48 0.06 16.24
N ASP A 188 -8.44 -1.10 16.89
CA ASP A 188 -8.89 -1.26 18.28
C ASP A 188 -7.83 -0.83 19.32
N ASN A 189 -6.55 -1.09 19.06
CA ASN A 189 -5.48 -0.94 20.04
C ASN A 189 -4.75 0.39 19.99
N ILE A 190 -4.64 1.01 18.80
CA ILE A 190 -3.91 2.27 18.65
C ILE A 190 -4.81 3.43 19.03
N PRO A 191 -4.36 4.35 19.92
CA PRO A 191 -5.15 5.50 20.32
C PRO A 191 -5.58 6.35 19.10
N ALA A 192 -6.78 6.91 19.15
CA ALA A 192 -7.44 7.59 18.03
C ALA A 192 -6.60 8.72 17.41
N ASP A 193 -5.84 9.43 18.23
CA ASP A 193 -4.97 10.53 17.80
C ASP A 193 -3.72 10.09 17.01
N PHE A 194 -3.44 8.81 16.93
CA PHE A 194 -2.37 8.24 16.10
C PHE A 194 -2.87 7.43 14.90
N GLN A 195 -4.16 7.08 14.85
CA GLN A 195 -4.68 6.14 13.86
C GLN A 195 -4.48 6.61 12.42
N LEU A 196 -4.55 7.91 12.15
CA LEU A 196 -4.36 8.42 10.79
C LEU A 196 -2.99 8.07 10.22
N HIS A 197 -1.96 8.06 11.05
CA HIS A 197 -0.57 7.82 10.64
C HIS A 197 -0.02 6.46 11.08
N ALA A 198 -0.87 5.59 11.65
CA ALA A 198 -0.42 4.38 12.31
C ALA A 198 0.25 3.34 11.39
N HIS A 199 0.00 3.40 10.10
CA HIS A 199 0.58 2.47 9.13
C HIS A 199 1.72 3.06 8.28
N HIS A 200 2.11 4.31 8.56
CA HIS A 200 3.31 4.95 8.00
C HIS A 200 4.49 4.74 8.94
#